data_fa2584ceacfb3a60947a2de3016914e2
#
_entry.id   fa2584ceacfb3a60947a2de3016914e2
#
_cell.length_a   1.000
_cell.length_b   1.000
_cell.length_c   1.000
_cell.angle_alpha   90.00
_cell.angle_beta   90.00
_cell.angle_gamma   90.00
#
_symmetry.space_group_name_H-M   'P 1'
#
loop_
_entity.id
_entity.type
_entity.pdbx_description
1 polymer ?
#
loop_
_entity_poly.entity_id
_entity_poly.type
_entity_poly.pdbx_seq_one_letter_code
_entity_poly.pdbx_strand_id
1 'polypeptide(L)'
;MLEIENDLLRKENDQLKRELEKQKQTFSFSQISSHPDKVNYYTGLTDAATVFFLEALLSKFDLQYHFNWNVQIMPLIDQLLLTLMKLRLNCGILDLSTRFNCCRATVTNIFTTISSALYDILYVGMMENNIPSRFKNQTSLPDCFQPFPDCRIVLDCTEVAVSNTERLDTQSHLYSHYKGRTTLKALIGVAPNGVITFASDLYGGSTSDKAITADCGVLQQLEPGDMVMADKGFTIRDILPEGVSLNIPTFLVNGQFTVEEVNHNRLVACARIHVERSIQRLKTFGILTYIPYQHKKHANKILKVCVCLVNLQKPILHEIA
;
A
#
# COMPACT_ATOMS: atom_id res chain seq x y z
N MET A 1 -0.30 -52.31 36.71
CA MET A 1 0.40 -51.68 35.54
C MET A 1 -0.60 -51.18 34.51
N LEU A 2 -1.48 -52.01 33.97
CA LEU A 2 -2.48 -51.62 32.95
C LEU A 2 -3.46 -50.53 33.35
N GLU A 3 -3.87 -50.43 34.64
CA GLU A 3 -4.75 -49.34 35.10
C GLU A 3 -4.06 -47.99 35.16
N ILE A 4 -2.79 -47.96 35.57
CA ILE A 4 -1.99 -46.70 35.59
C ILE A 4 -1.72 -46.21 34.17
N GLU A 5 -1.45 -47.12 33.25
CA GLU A 5 -1.24 -46.81 31.85
C GLU A 5 -2.52 -46.29 31.18
N ASN A 6 -3.68 -46.88 31.49
CA ASN A 6 -4.99 -46.40 31.03
C ASN A 6 -5.32 -44.98 31.55
N ASP A 7 -5.00 -44.69 32.82
CA ASP A 7 -5.22 -43.38 33.40
C ASP A 7 -4.29 -42.30 32.80
N LEU A 8 -3.04 -42.66 32.48
CA LEU A 8 -2.12 -41.78 31.78
C LEU A 8 -2.62 -41.45 30.36
N LEU A 9 -3.01 -42.50 29.59
CA LEU A 9 -3.55 -42.33 28.24
C LEU A 9 -4.87 -41.51 28.21
N ARG A 10 -5.72 -41.67 29.20
CA ARG A 10 -6.93 -40.82 29.33
C ARG A 10 -6.57 -39.35 29.56
N LYS A 11 -5.64 -39.07 30.48
CA LYS A 11 -5.19 -37.68 30.73
C LYS A 11 -4.56 -37.06 29.50
N GLU A 12 -3.73 -37.80 28.79
CA GLU A 12 -3.10 -37.35 27.53
C GLU A 12 -4.17 -37.07 26.44
N ASN A 13 -5.14 -37.99 26.30
CA ASN A 13 -6.24 -37.81 25.35
C ASN A 13 -7.12 -36.58 25.66
N ASP A 14 -7.40 -36.33 26.93
CA ASP A 14 -8.13 -35.15 27.35
C ASP A 14 -7.34 -33.86 27.18
N GLN A 15 -6.03 -33.92 27.37
CA GLN A 15 -5.13 -32.79 27.10
C GLN A 15 -5.07 -32.51 25.57
N LEU A 16 -4.88 -33.52 24.73
CA LEU A 16 -4.88 -33.40 23.28
C LEU A 16 -6.23 -32.88 22.73
N LYS A 17 -7.35 -33.33 23.29
CA LYS A 17 -8.67 -32.77 22.93
C LYS A 17 -8.78 -31.29 23.27
N ARG A 18 -8.33 -30.87 24.45
CA ARG A 18 -8.33 -29.44 24.85
C ARG A 18 -7.42 -28.59 23.95
N GLU A 19 -6.27 -29.13 23.56
CA GLU A 19 -5.36 -28.46 22.64
C GLU A 19 -5.96 -28.36 21.23
N LEU A 20 -6.62 -29.43 20.76
CA LEU A 20 -7.32 -29.45 19.47
C LEU A 20 -8.49 -28.43 19.46
N GLU A 21 -9.26 -28.34 20.53
CA GLU A 21 -10.32 -27.33 20.67
C GLU A 21 -9.78 -25.91 20.67
N LYS A 22 -8.66 -25.66 21.35
CA LYS A 22 -7.98 -24.37 21.33
C LYS A 22 -7.49 -24.01 19.91
N GLN A 23 -6.91 -24.97 19.19
CA GLN A 23 -6.47 -24.76 17.79
C GLN A 23 -7.67 -24.47 16.86
N LYS A 24 -8.79 -25.18 17.03
CA LYS A 24 -10.01 -24.90 16.25
C LYS A 24 -10.61 -23.52 16.51
N GLN A 25 -10.39 -22.95 17.69
CA GLN A 25 -10.86 -21.60 18.06
C GLN A 25 -9.93 -20.49 17.58
N THR A 26 -8.67 -20.80 17.26
CA THR A 26 -7.69 -19.79 16.83
C THR A 26 -7.81 -19.55 15.33
N PHE A 27 -7.95 -18.29 14.94
CA PHE A 27 -8.01 -17.93 13.53
C PHE A 27 -6.66 -18.17 12.84
N SER A 28 -6.68 -18.84 11.68
CA SER A 28 -5.47 -19.21 10.95
C SER A 28 -5.67 -19.11 9.44
N PHE A 29 -4.57 -19.02 8.69
CA PHE A 29 -4.62 -18.94 7.23
C PHE A 29 -5.21 -20.20 6.60
N SER A 30 -5.01 -21.37 7.20
CA SER A 30 -5.57 -22.64 6.74
C SER A 30 -7.11 -22.63 6.63
N GLN A 31 -7.79 -21.83 7.46
CA GLN A 31 -9.27 -21.72 7.46
C GLN A 31 -9.80 -20.88 6.30
N ILE A 32 -8.97 -20.09 5.64
CA ILE A 32 -9.39 -19.17 4.57
C ILE A 32 -8.72 -19.47 3.24
N SER A 33 -7.59 -20.19 3.22
CA SER A 33 -6.74 -20.40 2.04
C SER A 33 -7.45 -21.03 0.85
N SER A 34 -8.45 -21.91 1.09
CA SER A 34 -9.26 -22.54 0.04
C SER A 34 -10.38 -21.64 -0.52
N HIS A 35 -10.58 -20.44 0.03
CA HIS A 35 -11.66 -19.52 -0.33
C HIS A 35 -11.09 -18.17 -0.79
N PRO A 36 -10.94 -17.93 -2.12
CA PRO A 36 -10.38 -16.69 -2.65
C PRO A 36 -11.07 -15.42 -2.14
N ASP A 37 -12.39 -15.44 -1.99
CA ASP A 37 -13.16 -14.29 -1.47
C ASP A 37 -12.76 -13.94 -0.04
N LYS A 38 -12.54 -14.96 0.82
CA LYS A 38 -12.07 -14.75 2.19
C LYS A 38 -10.63 -14.26 2.20
N VAL A 39 -9.75 -14.83 1.37
CA VAL A 39 -8.37 -14.35 1.22
C VAL A 39 -8.38 -12.87 0.84
N ASN A 40 -9.12 -12.49 -0.19
CA ASN A 40 -9.23 -11.10 -0.62
C ASN A 40 -9.79 -10.18 0.48
N TYR A 41 -10.84 -10.62 1.17
CA TYR A 41 -11.46 -9.84 2.24
C TYR A 41 -10.47 -9.53 3.36
N TYR A 42 -9.77 -10.56 3.86
CA TYR A 42 -8.87 -10.42 5.01
C TYR A 42 -7.50 -9.81 4.66
N THR A 43 -6.99 -10.06 3.47
CA THR A 43 -5.62 -9.67 3.10
C THR A 43 -5.54 -8.55 2.06
N GLY A 44 -6.59 -8.36 1.26
CA GLY A 44 -6.58 -7.49 0.09
C GLY A 44 -5.89 -8.11 -1.13
N LEU A 45 -5.34 -9.33 -1.03
CA LEU A 45 -4.68 -10.05 -2.11
C LEU A 45 -5.69 -10.94 -2.86
N THR A 46 -5.35 -11.31 -4.10
CA THR A 46 -6.28 -12.00 -4.99
C THR A 46 -6.56 -13.44 -4.55
N ASP A 47 -5.53 -14.15 -4.09
CA ASP A 47 -5.57 -15.58 -3.83
C ASP A 47 -4.53 -16.03 -2.80
N ALA A 48 -4.61 -17.29 -2.40
CA ALA A 48 -3.69 -17.89 -1.44
C ALA A 48 -2.26 -18.03 -2.00
N ALA A 49 -2.09 -18.20 -3.30
CA ALA A 49 -0.77 -18.36 -3.91
C ALA A 49 0.08 -17.09 -3.71
N THR A 50 -0.53 -15.91 -3.82
CA THR A 50 0.13 -14.62 -3.55
C THR A 50 0.54 -14.50 -2.08
N VAL A 51 -0.26 -15.01 -1.13
CA VAL A 51 0.11 -15.01 0.29
C VAL A 51 1.26 -15.96 0.56
N PHE A 52 1.24 -17.17 0.00
CA PHE A 52 2.34 -18.14 0.10
C PHE A 52 3.63 -17.61 -0.54
N PHE A 53 3.52 -16.89 -1.65
CA PHE A 53 4.68 -16.22 -2.26
C PHE A 53 5.32 -15.21 -1.29
N LEU A 54 4.53 -14.39 -0.61
CA LEU A 54 5.03 -13.45 0.40
C LEU A 54 5.66 -14.16 1.61
N GLU A 55 5.04 -15.24 2.08
CA GLU A 55 5.61 -16.06 3.15
C GLU A 55 6.97 -16.65 2.74
N ALA A 56 7.04 -17.23 1.53
CA ALA A 56 8.28 -17.80 0.98
C ALA A 56 9.39 -16.73 0.81
N LEU A 57 9.04 -15.50 0.49
CA LEU A 57 10.00 -14.40 0.50
C LEU A 57 10.48 -14.08 1.92
N LEU A 58 9.57 -13.90 2.86
CA LEU A 58 9.90 -13.59 4.25
C LEU A 58 10.74 -14.67 4.91
N SER A 59 10.49 -15.95 4.61
CA SER A 59 11.25 -17.09 5.17
C SER A 59 12.71 -17.14 4.76
N LYS A 60 13.13 -16.41 3.72
CA LYS A 60 14.52 -16.31 3.28
C LYS A 60 15.36 -15.31 4.11
N PHE A 61 14.72 -14.54 4.96
CA PHE A 61 15.37 -13.51 5.76
C PHE A 61 15.30 -13.86 7.25
N ASP A 62 16.35 -13.51 7.98
CA ASP A 62 16.37 -13.59 9.44
C ASP A 62 15.60 -12.39 10.01
N LEU A 63 14.36 -12.64 10.47
CA LEU A 63 13.46 -11.61 10.97
C LEU A 63 13.92 -11.10 12.35
N GLN A 64 14.34 -9.83 12.40
CA GLN A 64 14.67 -9.17 13.65
C GLN A 64 13.40 -8.61 14.30
N TYR A 65 12.90 -9.29 15.32
CA TYR A 65 11.65 -8.92 15.97
C TYR A 65 11.77 -7.61 16.77
N HIS A 66 10.76 -6.77 16.65
CA HIS A 66 10.71 -5.41 17.20
C HIS A 66 11.03 -5.32 18.70
N PHE A 67 10.58 -6.29 19.49
CA PHE A 67 10.85 -6.37 20.92
C PHE A 67 12.01 -7.32 21.29
N ASN A 68 12.85 -7.69 20.32
CA ASN A 68 14.02 -8.59 20.51
C ASN A 68 13.66 -9.98 21.07
N TRP A 69 12.43 -10.47 20.86
CA TRP A 69 12.03 -11.83 21.16
C TRP A 69 11.21 -12.44 20.01
N ASN A 70 11.54 -13.69 19.67
CA ASN A 70 10.94 -14.39 18.56
C ASN A 70 9.56 -14.94 18.91
N VAL A 71 8.61 -14.84 17.98
CA VAL A 71 7.26 -15.39 18.14
C VAL A 71 7.26 -16.82 17.63
N GLN A 72 7.37 -17.79 18.57
CA GLN A 72 7.38 -19.23 18.24
C GLN A 72 5.99 -19.88 18.27
N ILE A 73 5.03 -19.28 18.98
CA ILE A 73 3.68 -19.83 19.18
C ILE A 73 2.78 -19.77 17.94
N MET A 74 3.21 -19.06 16.90
CA MET A 74 2.43 -18.79 15.70
C MET A 74 3.32 -19.00 14.46
N PRO A 75 2.89 -19.83 13.47
CA PRO A 75 3.62 -20.00 12.22
C PRO A 75 3.71 -18.71 11.43
N LEU A 76 4.75 -18.57 10.59
CA LEU A 76 5.03 -17.34 9.84
C LEU A 76 3.84 -16.92 8.96
N ILE A 77 3.15 -17.89 8.34
CA ILE A 77 1.97 -17.62 7.49
C ILE A 77 0.85 -16.93 8.28
N ASP A 78 0.63 -17.30 9.55
CA ASP A 78 -0.39 -16.68 10.39
C ASP A 78 0.06 -15.32 10.94
N GLN A 79 1.37 -15.13 11.18
CA GLN A 79 1.94 -13.81 11.48
C GLN A 79 1.78 -12.85 10.29
N LEU A 80 1.98 -13.35 9.06
CA LEU A 80 1.72 -12.60 7.84
C LEU A 80 0.23 -12.28 7.70
N LEU A 81 -0.66 -13.26 7.91
CA LEU A 81 -2.11 -13.04 7.89
C LEU A 81 -2.53 -11.95 8.88
N LEU A 82 -2.07 -12.01 10.13
CA LEU A 82 -2.33 -10.99 11.14
C LEU A 82 -1.92 -9.60 10.64
N THR A 83 -0.73 -9.49 10.04
CA THR A 83 -0.21 -8.23 9.51
C THR A 83 -1.05 -7.72 8.34
N LEU A 84 -1.40 -8.59 7.39
CA LEU A 84 -2.25 -8.23 6.25
C LEU A 84 -3.66 -7.81 6.69
N MET A 85 -4.25 -8.51 7.68
CA MET A 85 -5.53 -8.11 8.29
C MET A 85 -5.44 -6.73 8.94
N LYS A 86 -4.35 -6.44 9.64
CA LYS A 86 -4.14 -5.11 10.23
C LYS A 86 -4.06 -4.03 9.14
N LEU A 87 -3.33 -4.27 8.07
CA LEU A 87 -3.23 -3.35 6.93
C LEU A 87 -4.58 -3.20 6.22
N ARG A 88 -5.23 -4.32 5.87
CA ARG A 88 -6.45 -4.34 5.04
C ARG A 88 -7.68 -3.84 5.76
N LEU A 89 -7.95 -4.34 6.96
CA LEU A 89 -9.17 -4.09 7.72
C LEU A 89 -8.99 -3.05 8.83
N ASN A 90 -7.75 -2.68 9.13
CA ASN A 90 -7.38 -1.84 10.27
C ASN A 90 -7.93 -2.36 11.63
N CYS A 91 -7.97 -3.69 11.79
CA CYS A 91 -8.43 -4.34 13.01
C CYS A 91 -7.73 -3.77 14.25
N GLY A 92 -8.45 -3.64 15.35
CA GLY A 92 -7.87 -3.24 16.63
C GLY A 92 -6.87 -4.29 17.15
N ILE A 93 -5.86 -3.85 17.93
CA ILE A 93 -4.88 -4.78 18.53
C ILE A 93 -5.56 -5.79 19.45
N LEU A 94 -6.60 -5.39 20.17
CA LEU A 94 -7.38 -6.28 21.03
C LEU A 94 -8.14 -7.34 20.21
N ASP A 95 -8.77 -6.94 19.10
CA ASP A 95 -9.47 -7.86 18.20
C ASP A 95 -8.52 -8.92 17.64
N LEU A 96 -7.35 -8.49 17.11
CA LEU A 96 -6.33 -9.40 16.60
C LEU A 96 -5.78 -10.32 17.70
N SER A 97 -5.52 -9.80 18.89
CA SER A 97 -5.04 -10.62 20.01
C SER A 97 -6.04 -11.72 20.40
N THR A 98 -7.33 -11.42 20.31
CA THR A 98 -8.41 -12.38 20.59
C THR A 98 -8.50 -13.43 19.48
N ARG A 99 -8.51 -13.04 18.19
CA ARG A 99 -8.60 -13.95 17.05
C ARG A 99 -7.44 -14.93 16.96
N PHE A 100 -6.23 -14.43 17.19
CA PHE A 100 -4.99 -15.22 17.11
C PHE A 100 -4.56 -15.82 18.46
N ASN A 101 -5.40 -15.69 19.49
CA ASN A 101 -5.15 -16.21 20.84
C ASN A 101 -3.74 -15.88 21.36
N CYS A 102 -3.36 -14.61 21.30
CA CYS A 102 -2.05 -14.12 21.75
C CYS A 102 -2.20 -12.79 22.50
N CYS A 103 -1.15 -12.35 23.20
CA CYS A 103 -1.19 -11.08 23.91
C CYS A 103 -1.03 -9.88 22.95
N ARG A 104 -1.48 -8.69 23.40
CA ARG A 104 -1.39 -7.44 22.59
C ARG A 104 0.04 -7.07 22.21
N ALA A 105 1.01 -7.36 23.09
CA ALA A 105 2.44 -7.15 22.81
C ALA A 105 2.91 -8.04 21.66
N THR A 106 2.45 -9.30 21.60
CA THR A 106 2.73 -10.21 20.47
C THR A 106 2.19 -9.64 19.16
N VAL A 107 0.95 -9.14 19.15
CA VAL A 107 0.38 -8.50 17.94
C VAL A 107 1.23 -7.31 17.48
N THR A 108 1.64 -6.44 18.40
CA THR A 108 2.48 -5.27 18.07
C THR A 108 3.85 -5.70 17.56
N ASN A 109 4.47 -6.70 18.19
CA ASN A 109 5.75 -7.25 17.79
C ASN A 109 5.69 -7.82 16.36
N ILE A 110 4.71 -8.69 16.09
CA ILE A 110 4.48 -9.27 14.75
C ILE A 110 4.24 -8.18 13.71
N PHE A 111 3.26 -7.31 13.95
CA PHE A 111 2.87 -6.28 12.98
C PHE A 111 4.04 -5.37 12.61
N THR A 112 4.80 -4.89 13.60
CA THR A 112 5.93 -3.99 13.34
C THR A 112 7.06 -4.71 12.61
N THR A 113 7.36 -5.95 13.00
CA THR A 113 8.41 -6.76 12.38
C THR A 113 8.09 -7.11 10.94
N ILE A 114 6.93 -7.73 10.70
CA ILE A 114 6.53 -8.18 9.36
C ILE A 114 6.33 -6.98 8.42
N SER A 115 5.71 -5.88 8.89
CA SER A 115 5.57 -4.66 8.08
C SER A 115 6.93 -4.07 7.70
N SER A 116 7.93 -4.07 8.60
CA SER A 116 9.27 -3.59 8.29
C SER A 116 9.98 -4.52 7.30
N ALA A 117 9.88 -5.83 7.47
CA ALA A 117 10.47 -6.79 6.55
C ALA A 117 9.84 -6.69 5.14
N LEU A 118 8.51 -6.59 5.05
CA LEU A 118 7.83 -6.36 3.77
C LEU A 118 8.26 -5.04 3.11
N TYR A 119 8.46 -3.98 3.88
CA TYR A 119 8.98 -2.72 3.37
C TYR A 119 10.38 -2.89 2.78
N ASP A 120 11.29 -3.51 3.53
CA ASP A 120 12.67 -3.68 3.10
C ASP A 120 12.78 -4.60 1.86
N ILE A 121 11.98 -5.67 1.79
CA ILE A 121 11.99 -6.63 0.68
C ILE A 121 11.28 -6.07 -0.57
N LEU A 122 10.04 -5.58 -0.41
CA LEU A 122 9.20 -5.24 -1.57
C LEU A 122 9.45 -3.81 -2.05
N TYR A 123 9.52 -2.84 -1.12
CA TYR A 123 9.70 -1.45 -1.52
C TYR A 123 11.17 -1.15 -1.81
N VAL A 124 12.05 -1.31 -0.83
CA VAL A 124 13.48 -0.99 -1.00
C VAL A 124 14.14 -1.92 -2.01
N GLY A 125 13.84 -3.23 -1.93
CA GLY A 125 14.47 -4.21 -2.82
C GLY A 125 13.97 -4.21 -4.27
N MET A 126 12.72 -3.78 -4.53
CA MET A 126 12.11 -3.94 -5.86
C MET A 126 11.58 -2.66 -6.49
N MET A 127 11.19 -1.67 -5.69
CA MET A 127 10.45 -0.50 -6.18
C MET A 127 11.21 0.82 -6.03
N GLU A 128 12.02 0.97 -5.00
CA GLU A 128 12.72 2.21 -4.71
C GLU A 128 13.68 2.57 -5.84
N ASN A 129 13.63 3.83 -6.31
CA ASN A 129 14.43 4.36 -7.40
C ASN A 129 14.34 3.55 -8.74
N ASN A 130 13.20 2.90 -8.98
CA ASN A 130 13.02 2.03 -10.13
C ASN A 130 11.76 2.40 -10.96
N ILE A 131 11.60 3.68 -11.30
CA ILE A 131 10.54 4.11 -12.23
C ILE A 131 10.89 3.59 -13.62
N PRO A 132 10.03 2.76 -14.28
CA PRO A 132 10.29 2.22 -15.59
C PRO A 132 10.56 3.32 -16.62
N SER A 133 11.49 3.11 -17.55
CA SER A 133 11.73 4.05 -18.65
C SER A 133 10.49 4.14 -19.57
N ARG A 134 10.34 5.26 -20.32
CA ARG A 134 9.26 5.38 -21.31
C ARG A 134 9.30 4.25 -22.35
N PHE A 135 10.49 3.82 -22.76
CA PHE A 135 10.65 2.69 -23.71
C PHE A 135 10.11 1.38 -23.13
N LYS A 136 10.34 1.13 -21.83
CA LYS A 136 9.75 -0.02 -21.16
C LYS A 136 8.22 0.11 -21.06
N ASN A 137 7.68 1.30 -20.80
CA ASN A 137 6.24 1.53 -20.79
C ASN A 137 5.59 1.28 -22.15
N GLN A 138 6.28 1.64 -23.25
CA GLN A 138 5.79 1.41 -24.62
C GLN A 138 5.59 -0.07 -24.95
N THR A 139 6.30 -1.00 -24.30
CA THR A 139 6.11 -2.45 -24.53
C THR A 139 4.77 -2.98 -24.02
N SER A 140 4.08 -2.24 -23.15
CA SER A 140 2.78 -2.58 -22.56
C SER A 140 1.88 -1.35 -22.45
N LEU A 141 1.90 -0.49 -23.49
CA LEU A 141 1.17 0.77 -23.52
C LEU A 141 -0.32 0.50 -23.78
N PRO A 142 -1.23 0.87 -22.89
CA PRO A 142 -2.66 0.73 -23.10
C PRO A 142 -3.18 1.65 -24.20
N ASP A 143 -4.30 1.29 -24.84
CA ASP A 143 -4.90 2.06 -25.95
C ASP A 143 -5.18 3.52 -25.57
N CYS A 144 -5.61 3.78 -24.34
CA CYS A 144 -5.87 5.14 -23.85
C CYS A 144 -4.60 6.02 -23.76
N PHE A 145 -3.40 5.43 -23.79
CA PHE A 145 -2.12 6.13 -23.80
C PHE A 145 -1.47 6.22 -25.20
N GLN A 146 -2.07 5.64 -26.25
CA GLN A 146 -1.56 5.76 -27.63
C GLN A 146 -1.31 7.21 -28.08
N PRO A 147 -2.15 8.21 -27.66
CA PRO A 147 -1.87 9.62 -27.93
C PRO A 147 -0.70 10.21 -27.13
N PHE A 148 -0.20 9.49 -26.12
CA PHE A 148 0.82 9.93 -25.17
C PHE A 148 1.95 8.89 -25.02
N PRO A 149 2.66 8.52 -26.11
CA PRO A 149 3.63 7.42 -26.09
C PRO A 149 4.86 7.68 -25.21
N ASP A 150 5.17 8.96 -24.97
CA ASP A 150 6.29 9.38 -24.13
C ASP A 150 5.92 9.50 -22.64
N CYS A 151 4.68 9.13 -22.27
CA CYS A 151 4.26 9.18 -20.86
C CYS A 151 5.10 8.22 -20.01
N ARG A 152 5.91 8.81 -19.13
CA ARG A 152 6.74 8.08 -18.16
C ARG A 152 5.94 7.70 -16.93
N ILE A 153 5.19 8.67 -16.40
CA ILE A 153 4.50 8.56 -15.13
C ILE A 153 3.30 9.51 -15.07
N VAL A 154 2.24 9.07 -14.41
CA VAL A 154 1.09 9.88 -14.04
C VAL A 154 1.16 10.16 -12.55
N LEU A 155 1.16 11.44 -12.15
CA LEU A 155 1.30 11.87 -10.76
C LEU A 155 -0.05 12.33 -10.20
N ASP A 156 -0.32 11.94 -8.96
CA ASP A 156 -1.43 12.45 -8.17
C ASP A 156 -1.10 12.37 -6.68
N CYS A 157 -1.70 13.25 -5.87
CA CYS A 157 -1.53 13.25 -4.42
C CYS A 157 -2.67 12.52 -3.72
N THR A 158 -2.33 11.75 -2.71
CA THR A 158 -3.31 11.12 -1.82
C THR A 158 -3.11 11.57 -0.38
N GLU A 159 -4.22 11.68 0.36
CA GLU A 159 -4.20 12.05 1.76
C GLU A 159 -4.70 10.91 2.64
N VAL A 160 -4.02 10.72 3.76
CA VAL A 160 -4.30 9.73 4.80
C VAL A 160 -4.64 10.49 6.09
N ALA A 161 -5.79 10.21 6.70
CA ALA A 161 -6.13 10.83 7.98
C ALA A 161 -5.25 10.26 9.11
N VAL A 162 -4.89 11.14 10.04
CA VAL A 162 -4.09 10.75 11.23
C VAL A 162 -4.69 11.36 12.49
N SER A 163 -4.36 10.77 13.63
CA SER A 163 -4.74 11.32 14.93
C SER A 163 -4.16 12.72 15.12
N ASN A 164 -4.94 13.58 15.74
CA ASN A 164 -4.49 14.92 16.13
C ASN A 164 -3.26 14.83 17.03
N THR A 165 -2.41 15.83 16.95
CA THR A 165 -1.24 16.00 17.83
C THR A 165 -1.59 17.03 18.91
N GLU A 166 -1.01 16.87 20.09
CA GLU A 166 -1.23 17.80 21.21
C GLU A 166 -0.57 19.17 21.00
N ARG A 167 0.40 19.27 20.06
CA ARG A 167 1.12 20.51 19.76
C ARG A 167 0.43 21.28 18.63
N LEU A 168 -0.02 22.50 18.92
CA LEU A 168 -0.70 23.38 17.95
C LEU A 168 0.13 23.67 16.70
N ASP A 169 1.43 23.91 16.83
CA ASP A 169 2.31 24.17 15.69
C ASP A 169 2.37 22.99 14.72
N THR A 170 2.47 21.78 15.26
CA THR A 170 2.45 20.55 14.45
C THR A 170 1.07 20.31 13.84
N GLN A 171 0.00 20.69 14.54
CA GLN A 171 -1.37 20.53 14.06
C GLN A 171 -1.65 21.43 12.85
N SER A 172 -1.14 22.68 12.83
CA SER A 172 -1.30 23.58 11.68
C SER A 172 -0.66 23.03 10.40
N HIS A 173 0.53 22.42 10.50
CA HIS A 173 1.20 21.76 9.37
C HIS A 173 0.50 20.51 8.86
N LEU A 174 -0.20 19.81 9.75
CA LEU A 174 -0.93 18.59 9.40
C LEU A 174 -2.36 18.85 8.91
N TYR A 175 -2.90 20.04 9.10
CA TYR A 175 -4.29 20.35 8.76
C TYR A 175 -4.45 20.56 7.26
N SER A 176 -5.24 19.72 6.62
CA SER A 176 -5.65 19.89 5.23
C SER A 176 -6.89 20.76 5.15
N HIS A 177 -6.75 21.96 4.58
CA HIS A 177 -7.89 22.83 4.30
C HIS A 177 -8.88 22.19 3.32
N TYR A 178 -8.37 21.39 2.36
CA TYR A 178 -9.20 20.69 1.38
C TYR A 178 -10.05 19.59 2.01
N LYS A 179 -9.51 18.85 2.99
CA LYS A 179 -10.23 17.75 3.67
C LYS A 179 -10.89 18.18 4.98
N GLY A 180 -10.62 19.38 5.50
CA GLY A 180 -11.15 19.88 6.76
C GLY A 180 -10.72 19.07 7.99
N ARG A 181 -9.58 18.38 7.94
CA ARG A 181 -9.08 17.51 9.02
C ARG A 181 -7.56 17.34 8.96
N THR A 182 -7.00 16.79 10.04
CA THR A 182 -5.57 16.46 10.13
C THR A 182 -5.24 15.27 9.24
N THR A 183 -4.34 15.49 8.27
CA THR A 183 -3.92 14.48 7.30
C THR A 183 -2.40 14.47 7.10
N LEU A 184 -1.91 13.37 6.57
CA LEU A 184 -0.62 13.27 5.90
C LEU A 184 -0.85 13.09 4.41
N LYS A 185 -0.02 13.70 3.58
CA LYS A 185 -0.12 13.70 2.12
C LYS A 185 1.09 13.00 1.51
N ALA A 186 0.86 12.19 0.48
CA ALA A 186 1.91 11.56 -0.31
C ALA A 186 1.65 11.75 -1.80
N LEU A 187 2.73 11.91 -2.58
CA LEU A 187 2.72 11.84 -4.02
C LEU A 187 2.80 10.39 -4.46
N ILE A 188 1.88 9.98 -5.32
CA ILE A 188 1.83 8.64 -5.93
C ILE A 188 2.07 8.80 -7.43
N GLY A 189 2.98 7.99 -7.94
CA GLY A 189 3.28 7.91 -9.37
C GLY A 189 2.89 6.54 -9.93
N VAL A 190 2.13 6.57 -11.02
CA VAL A 190 1.58 5.38 -11.66
C VAL A 190 2.08 5.33 -13.11
N ALA A 191 2.60 4.19 -13.53
CA ALA A 191 2.96 3.96 -14.94
C ALA A 191 1.68 3.85 -15.79
N PRO A 192 1.75 4.07 -17.10
CA PRO A 192 0.60 3.97 -18.02
C PRO A 192 -0.19 2.67 -17.88
N ASN A 193 0.46 1.55 -17.57
CA ASN A 193 -0.18 0.25 -17.37
C ASN A 193 -0.91 0.09 -16.03
N GLY A 194 -0.99 1.13 -15.21
CA GLY A 194 -1.70 1.12 -13.94
C GLY A 194 -0.90 0.63 -12.72
N VAL A 195 0.36 0.24 -12.91
CA VAL A 195 1.25 -0.16 -11.80
C VAL A 195 1.75 1.09 -11.06
N ILE A 196 1.66 1.11 -9.73
CA ILE A 196 2.25 2.18 -8.92
C ILE A 196 3.76 1.98 -8.91
N THR A 197 4.50 2.94 -9.47
CA THR A 197 5.96 2.85 -9.62
C THR A 197 6.71 3.83 -8.72
N PHE A 198 6.00 4.75 -8.09
CA PHE A 198 6.57 5.73 -7.17
C PHE A 198 5.60 6.04 -6.02
N ALA A 199 6.13 6.17 -4.82
CA ALA A 199 5.43 6.69 -3.65
C ALA A 199 6.39 7.50 -2.79
N SER A 200 6.08 8.78 -2.58
CA SER A 200 6.87 9.63 -1.69
C SER A 200 6.75 9.20 -0.23
N ASP A 201 7.56 9.79 0.62
CA ASP A 201 7.26 9.85 2.04
C ASP A 201 6.02 10.71 2.31
N LEU A 202 5.50 10.61 3.53
CA LEU A 202 4.33 11.34 3.97
C LEU A 202 4.71 12.73 4.47
N TYR A 203 4.12 13.75 3.88
CA TYR A 203 4.23 15.16 4.24
C TYR A 203 3.03 15.63 5.05
N GLY A 204 3.11 16.80 5.67
CA GLY A 204 1.95 17.42 6.33
C GLY A 204 0.85 17.74 5.31
N GLY A 205 -0.43 17.61 5.72
CA GLY A 205 -1.58 17.81 4.82
C GLY A 205 -1.69 19.20 4.19
N SER A 206 -1.06 20.22 4.80
CA SER A 206 -0.99 21.59 4.25
C SER A 206 0.08 21.75 3.16
N THR A 207 0.98 20.78 2.97
CA THR A 207 2.06 20.88 1.98
C THR A 207 1.49 20.87 0.56
N SER A 208 1.94 21.79 -0.30
CA SER A 208 1.49 21.86 -1.69
C SER A 208 2.04 20.70 -2.52
N ASP A 209 1.28 20.27 -3.55
CA ASP A 209 1.70 19.20 -4.45
C ASP A 209 3.03 19.54 -5.14
N LYS A 210 3.25 20.82 -5.48
CA LYS A 210 4.51 21.31 -6.05
C LYS A 210 5.67 21.14 -5.08
N ALA A 211 5.50 21.49 -3.80
CA ALA A 211 6.56 21.35 -2.79
C ALA A 211 6.93 19.86 -2.56
N ILE A 212 5.91 18.97 -2.51
CA ILE A 212 6.15 17.53 -2.41
C ILE A 212 6.90 17.03 -3.65
N THR A 213 6.48 17.42 -4.85
CA THR A 213 7.12 16.98 -6.11
C THR A 213 8.59 17.44 -6.19
N ALA A 214 8.89 18.66 -5.71
CA ALA A 214 10.25 19.19 -5.71
C ALA A 214 11.20 18.44 -4.74
N ASP A 215 10.67 17.96 -3.60
CA ASP A 215 11.45 17.40 -2.50
C ASP A 215 11.55 15.86 -2.52
N CYS A 216 10.55 15.17 -3.06
CA CYS A 216 10.39 13.72 -2.87
C CYS A 216 11.31 12.82 -3.73
N GLY A 217 12.14 13.37 -4.58
CA GLY A 217 13.09 12.60 -5.41
C GLY A 217 12.50 12.04 -6.71
N VAL A 218 11.25 12.33 -7.07
CA VAL A 218 10.65 11.85 -8.33
C VAL A 218 11.30 12.49 -9.55
N LEU A 219 11.65 13.78 -9.46
CA LEU A 219 12.21 14.54 -10.59
C LEU A 219 13.60 14.03 -11.01
N GLN A 220 14.38 13.51 -10.06
CA GLN A 220 15.71 12.97 -10.31
C GLN A 220 15.70 11.66 -11.13
N GLN A 221 14.55 11.00 -11.23
CA GLN A 221 14.38 9.77 -12.00
C GLN A 221 13.85 10.00 -13.43
N LEU A 222 13.56 11.27 -13.78
CA LEU A 222 13.07 11.64 -15.10
C LEU A 222 14.22 12.00 -16.05
N GLU A 223 14.06 11.67 -17.33
CA GLU A 223 15.04 11.89 -18.37
C GLU A 223 14.48 12.80 -19.49
N PRO A 224 15.36 13.51 -20.23
CA PRO A 224 14.92 14.29 -21.39
C PRO A 224 14.09 13.47 -22.38
N GLY A 225 12.96 14.04 -22.81
CA GLY A 225 11.98 13.37 -23.66
C GLY A 225 10.89 12.62 -22.91
N ASP A 226 10.99 12.49 -21.59
CA ASP A 226 9.89 11.95 -20.77
C ASP A 226 8.71 12.94 -20.71
N MET A 227 7.51 12.39 -20.59
CA MET A 227 6.30 13.13 -20.31
C MET A 227 5.75 12.76 -18.92
N VAL A 228 5.50 13.76 -18.12
CA VAL A 228 4.75 13.64 -16.85
C VAL A 228 3.30 14.05 -17.11
N MET A 229 2.36 13.23 -16.69
CA MET A 229 0.95 13.57 -16.71
C MET A 229 0.48 13.82 -15.26
N ALA A 230 -0.33 14.86 -15.06
CA ALA A 230 -0.83 15.19 -13.72
C ALA A 230 -2.19 15.88 -13.78
N ASP A 231 -2.79 16.15 -12.61
CA ASP A 231 -4.03 16.93 -12.55
C ASP A 231 -3.78 18.43 -12.82
N LYS A 232 -4.83 19.10 -13.15
CA LYS A 232 -4.85 20.55 -13.42
C LYS A 232 -4.23 21.39 -12.28
N GLY A 233 -4.35 20.91 -11.02
CA GLY A 233 -3.77 21.55 -9.85
C GLY A 233 -2.24 21.45 -9.73
N PHE A 234 -1.59 20.59 -10.52
CA PHE A 234 -0.14 20.41 -10.48
C PHE A 234 0.58 21.51 -11.27
N THR A 235 0.91 22.61 -10.60
CA THR A 235 1.68 23.73 -11.19
C THR A 235 3.19 23.48 -11.08
N ILE A 236 3.68 22.39 -11.68
CA ILE A 236 5.08 21.91 -11.54
C ILE A 236 5.95 22.18 -12.77
N ARG A 237 5.45 22.86 -13.80
CA ARG A 237 6.16 23.06 -15.07
C ARG A 237 7.54 23.72 -14.90
N ASP A 238 7.67 24.63 -13.96
CA ASP A 238 8.90 25.40 -13.69
C ASP A 238 9.94 24.64 -12.87
N ILE A 239 9.57 23.47 -12.32
CA ILE A 239 10.49 22.61 -11.54
C ILE A 239 10.86 21.32 -12.28
N LEU A 240 10.27 21.05 -13.44
CA LEU A 240 10.61 19.87 -14.22
C LEU A 240 12.03 19.96 -14.79
N PRO A 241 12.76 18.84 -14.87
CA PRO A 241 14.06 18.81 -15.53
C PRO A 241 13.98 19.24 -17.00
N GLU A 242 15.10 19.75 -17.54
CA GLU A 242 15.19 20.16 -18.93
C GLU A 242 14.84 18.99 -19.85
N GLY A 243 14.02 19.26 -20.89
CA GLY A 243 13.56 18.25 -21.85
C GLY A 243 12.43 17.35 -21.37
N VAL A 244 11.93 17.50 -20.13
CA VAL A 244 10.75 16.79 -19.62
C VAL A 244 9.51 17.63 -19.86
N SER A 245 8.47 17.05 -20.46
CA SER A 245 7.20 17.72 -20.72
C SER A 245 6.14 17.44 -19.66
N LEU A 246 5.24 18.42 -19.44
CA LEU A 246 4.08 18.30 -18.54
C LEU A 246 2.79 18.29 -19.36
N ASN A 247 2.00 17.25 -19.20
CA ASN A 247 0.66 17.16 -19.76
C ASN A 247 -0.40 17.22 -18.66
N ILE A 248 -1.15 18.28 -18.64
CA ILE A 248 -2.28 18.53 -17.73
C ILE A 248 -3.50 19.00 -18.53
N PRO A 249 -4.72 18.87 -18.00
CA PRO A 249 -5.90 19.44 -18.63
C PRO A 249 -5.73 20.95 -18.86
N THR A 250 -6.17 21.44 -20.04
CA THR A 250 -6.08 22.86 -20.42
C THR A 250 -6.88 23.75 -19.48
N PHE A 251 -6.39 24.97 -19.25
CA PHE A 251 -7.11 25.99 -18.52
C PHE A 251 -8.11 26.72 -19.42
N LEU A 252 -9.29 27.01 -18.91
CA LEU A 252 -10.27 27.84 -19.61
C LEU A 252 -9.78 29.30 -19.60
N VAL A 253 -9.32 29.80 -20.74
CA VAL A 253 -8.77 31.17 -20.85
C VAL A 253 -9.81 32.10 -21.45
N ASN A 254 -10.59 31.64 -22.44
CA ASN A 254 -11.45 32.50 -23.27
C ASN A 254 -12.97 32.27 -23.07
N GLY A 255 -13.42 31.82 -21.88
CA GLY A 255 -14.83 31.58 -21.58
C GLY A 255 -15.44 30.32 -22.21
N GLN A 256 -14.88 29.77 -23.30
CA GLN A 256 -15.25 28.50 -23.91
C GLN A 256 -13.99 27.76 -24.37
N PHE A 257 -14.02 26.42 -24.28
CA PHE A 257 -12.98 25.58 -24.86
C PHE A 257 -13.18 25.48 -26.39
N THR A 258 -12.08 25.45 -27.12
CA THR A 258 -12.07 25.03 -28.53
C THR A 258 -12.37 23.53 -28.64
N VAL A 259 -12.78 23.09 -29.84
CA VAL A 259 -13.01 21.66 -30.11
C VAL A 259 -11.74 20.83 -29.86
N GLU A 260 -10.59 21.36 -30.18
CA GLU A 260 -9.28 20.74 -29.98
C GLU A 260 -8.95 20.59 -28.49
N GLU A 261 -9.18 21.62 -27.69
CA GLU A 261 -9.00 21.61 -26.23
C GLU A 261 -9.95 20.62 -25.55
N VAL A 262 -11.21 20.53 -25.99
CA VAL A 262 -12.19 19.55 -25.49
C VAL A 262 -11.70 18.13 -25.79
N ASN A 263 -11.25 17.86 -27.01
CA ASN A 263 -10.72 16.55 -27.40
C ASN A 263 -9.46 16.20 -26.60
N HIS A 264 -8.52 17.12 -26.47
CA HIS A 264 -7.33 16.94 -25.67
C HIS A 264 -7.67 16.62 -24.20
N ASN A 265 -8.54 17.42 -23.57
CA ASN A 265 -8.97 17.20 -22.20
C ASN A 265 -9.65 15.84 -22.00
N ARG A 266 -10.43 15.39 -23.00
CA ARG A 266 -11.05 14.04 -22.99
C ARG A 266 -9.98 12.94 -23.01
N LEU A 267 -8.98 13.04 -23.87
CA LEU A 267 -7.89 12.06 -23.95
C LEU A 267 -7.08 12.02 -22.64
N VAL A 268 -6.72 13.19 -22.11
CA VAL A 268 -6.02 13.28 -20.81
C VAL A 268 -6.86 12.67 -19.69
N ALA A 269 -8.15 12.93 -19.63
CA ALA A 269 -9.04 12.36 -18.64
C ALA A 269 -9.14 10.83 -18.75
N CYS A 270 -9.22 10.27 -19.98
CA CYS A 270 -9.22 8.82 -20.20
C CYS A 270 -7.93 8.17 -19.72
N ALA A 271 -6.77 8.77 -20.00
CA ALA A 271 -5.48 8.25 -19.53
C ALA A 271 -5.34 8.35 -17.99
N ARG A 272 -5.79 9.45 -17.37
CA ARG A 272 -5.67 9.67 -15.94
C ARG A 272 -6.59 8.79 -15.08
N ILE A 273 -7.66 8.24 -15.62
CA ILE A 273 -8.58 7.38 -14.83
C ILE A 273 -7.86 6.19 -14.18
N HIS A 274 -6.73 5.76 -14.75
CA HIS A 274 -5.96 4.64 -14.23
C HIS A 274 -5.19 4.98 -12.94
N VAL A 275 -4.65 6.21 -12.82
CA VAL A 275 -4.04 6.65 -11.56
C VAL A 275 -5.07 6.76 -10.46
N GLU A 276 -6.25 7.28 -10.77
CA GLU A 276 -7.35 7.37 -9.79
C GLU A 276 -7.79 5.99 -9.32
N ARG A 277 -7.90 5.01 -10.22
CA ARG A 277 -8.21 3.61 -9.88
C ARG A 277 -7.13 2.97 -9.02
N SER A 278 -5.84 3.23 -9.30
CA SER A 278 -4.73 2.73 -8.49
C SER A 278 -4.76 3.32 -7.07
N ILE A 279 -5.03 4.62 -6.95
CA ILE A 279 -5.17 5.29 -5.66
C ILE A 279 -6.43 4.79 -4.92
N GLN A 280 -7.53 4.54 -5.61
CA GLN A 280 -8.72 3.92 -5.00
C GLN A 280 -8.41 2.53 -4.45
N ARG A 281 -7.67 1.69 -5.19
CA ARG A 281 -7.20 0.39 -4.69
C ARG A 281 -6.33 0.55 -3.45
N LEU A 282 -5.42 1.51 -3.44
CA LEU A 282 -4.58 1.81 -2.28
C LEU A 282 -5.45 2.16 -1.06
N LYS A 283 -6.49 2.95 -1.23
CA LYS A 283 -7.44 3.32 -0.16
C LYS A 283 -8.33 2.17 0.31
N THR A 284 -8.34 1.03 -0.37
CA THR A 284 -9.01 -0.18 0.15
C THR A 284 -8.26 -0.82 1.31
N PHE A 285 -7.01 -0.45 1.55
CA PHE A 285 -6.31 -0.78 2.79
C PHE A 285 -6.78 0.15 3.90
N GLY A 286 -7.63 -0.37 4.78
CA GLY A 286 -8.31 0.39 5.82
C GLY A 286 -7.37 1.17 6.77
N ILE A 287 -6.12 0.71 6.94
CA ILE A 287 -5.13 1.44 7.73
C ILE A 287 -4.78 2.80 7.12
N LEU A 288 -4.93 2.98 5.81
CA LEU A 288 -4.70 4.25 5.10
C LEU A 288 -5.92 5.19 5.13
N THR A 289 -7.07 4.75 5.62
CA THR A 289 -8.20 5.66 5.88
C THR A 289 -7.98 6.46 7.16
N TYR A 290 -7.32 5.85 8.14
CA TYR A 290 -6.93 6.48 9.40
C TYR A 290 -5.76 5.73 10.03
N ILE A 291 -4.61 6.40 10.19
CA ILE A 291 -3.44 5.84 10.88
C ILE A 291 -3.53 6.16 12.37
N PRO A 292 -3.66 5.15 13.24
CA PRO A 292 -3.64 5.35 14.69
C PRO A 292 -2.32 5.95 15.18
N TYR A 293 -2.37 6.73 16.27
CA TYR A 293 -1.21 7.41 16.84
C TYR A 293 0.00 6.48 17.05
N GLN A 294 -0.23 5.29 17.56
CA GLN A 294 0.83 4.28 17.82
C GLN A 294 1.61 3.84 16.56
N HIS A 295 1.03 3.97 15.36
CA HIS A 295 1.66 3.61 14.09
C HIS A 295 2.21 4.81 13.33
N LYS A 296 2.09 6.04 13.86
CA LYS A 296 2.50 7.27 13.18
C LYS A 296 3.99 7.26 12.81
N LYS A 297 4.86 6.71 13.67
CA LYS A 297 6.31 6.57 13.40
C LYS A 297 6.62 5.64 12.23
N HIS A 298 5.73 4.71 11.93
CA HIS A 298 5.87 3.71 10.85
C HIS A 298 4.99 4.04 9.64
N ALA A 299 4.36 5.21 9.61
CA ALA A 299 3.37 5.57 8.60
C ALA A 299 3.93 5.51 7.16
N ASN A 300 5.18 5.97 6.94
CA ASN A 300 5.86 5.87 5.65
C ASN A 300 6.01 4.40 5.21
N LYS A 301 6.51 3.53 6.08
CA LYS A 301 6.66 2.09 5.78
C LYS A 301 5.31 1.45 5.49
N ILE A 302 4.27 1.77 6.28
CA ILE A 302 2.91 1.26 6.09
C ILE A 302 2.35 1.66 4.72
N LEU A 303 2.47 2.93 4.33
CA LEU A 303 2.05 3.40 3.01
C LEU A 303 2.76 2.63 1.90
N LYS A 304 4.08 2.56 1.96
CA LYS A 304 4.93 1.92 0.94
C LYS A 304 4.66 0.41 0.83
N VAL A 305 4.43 -0.28 1.94
CA VAL A 305 3.99 -1.69 1.93
C VAL A 305 2.62 -1.83 1.27
N CYS A 306 1.64 -0.99 1.61
CA CYS A 306 0.32 -1.03 0.97
C CYS A 306 0.41 -0.79 -0.55
N VAL A 307 1.28 0.11 -1.00
CA VAL A 307 1.57 0.36 -2.43
C VAL A 307 2.07 -0.92 -3.11
N CYS A 308 3.06 -1.58 -2.51
CA CYS A 308 3.58 -2.85 -3.05
C CYS A 308 2.50 -3.95 -3.09
N LEU A 309 1.67 -4.06 -2.05
CA LEU A 309 0.57 -5.03 -2.00
C LEU A 309 -0.51 -4.76 -3.05
N VAL A 310 -0.77 -3.49 -3.40
CA VAL A 310 -1.68 -3.13 -4.51
C VAL A 310 -1.14 -3.66 -5.84
N ASN A 311 0.18 -3.57 -6.07
CA ASN A 311 0.81 -4.06 -7.29
C ASN A 311 0.78 -5.60 -7.42
N LEU A 312 0.56 -6.33 -6.34
CA LEU A 312 0.36 -7.79 -6.34
C LEU A 312 -1.09 -8.21 -6.61
N GLN A 313 -2.02 -7.26 -6.77
CA GLN A 313 -3.39 -7.54 -7.16
C GLN A 313 -3.48 -7.74 -8.68
N LYS A 314 -4.64 -8.22 -9.16
CA LYS A 314 -4.91 -8.34 -10.61
C LYS A 314 -4.70 -6.99 -11.30
N PRO A 315 -4.19 -6.99 -12.54
CA PRO A 315 -4.06 -5.77 -13.33
C PRO A 315 -5.34 -4.93 -13.34
N ILE A 316 -5.20 -3.61 -13.37
CA ILE A 316 -6.35 -2.68 -13.46
C ILE A 316 -6.94 -2.69 -14.87
N LEU A 317 -6.08 -2.95 -15.85
CA LEU A 317 -6.41 -2.97 -17.28
C LEU A 317 -6.57 -4.42 -17.72
N HIS A 318 -7.73 -4.75 -18.27
CA HIS A 318 -7.99 -6.08 -18.82
C HIS A 318 -7.17 -6.39 -20.09
N GLU A 319 -6.68 -5.35 -20.78
CA GLU A 319 -5.83 -5.46 -21.97
C GLU A 319 -4.41 -5.98 -21.67
N ILE A 320 -4.02 -5.99 -20.39
CA ILE A 320 -2.67 -6.36 -19.94
C ILE A 320 -2.71 -7.71 -19.14
N ALA A 321 -3.89 -8.27 -18.94
CA ALA A 321 -4.11 -9.47 -18.12
C ALA A 321 -3.91 -10.77 -18.90
#